data_05fa23386bd01e53857c2639988c8645
#
_entry.id   05fa23386bd01e53857c2639988c8645
#
_cell.length_a   1.000
_cell.length_b   1.000
_cell.length_c   1.000
_cell.angle_alpha   90.00
_cell.angle_beta   90.00
_cell.angle_gamma   90.00
#
_symmetry.space_group_name_H-M   'P 1'
#
loop_
_entity.id
_entity.type
_entity.pdbx_description
1 polymer ?
#
loop_
_entity_poly.entity_id
_entity_poly.type
_entity_poly.pdbx_seq_one_letter_code
_entity_poly.pdbx_strand_id
1 'polypeptide(L)'
;MKRLAKSIVSGIDHMVNFIALMLILLLMFLSCYMLWDSNQVFEAADAKNYEAYMPSENHTKSFEELQKINPDVFGWIRINDTNVNYPLLQAEDDDTYMNTDAEGNYSLSGSIFLHCANSPDFSDFNNLIYGHHMEKHKMFGDVGLFTEKKYFDEHPYGNLFFDGKDHGIEFYALLQADAYNERLFSVCPETSEAKQEYLQEILDNALYKRNLNVTEEDHLVLLITCTSEMTNGRNILVGRLTEQVYPEKEKPKNLGTGIDQIRKLVISVPVLFWLILLLLILLI
;
A
#
# COMPACT_ATOMS: atom_id res chain seq x y z
N MET A 1 -26.06 -60.50 24.07
CA MET A 1 -25.07 -59.52 24.55
C MET A 1 -24.10 -59.06 23.44
N LYS A 2 -23.36 -59.92 22.70
CA LYS A 2 -22.39 -59.52 21.66
C LYS A 2 -22.96 -58.68 20.53
N ARG A 3 -24.20 -58.93 20.06
CA ARG A 3 -24.84 -58.12 18.98
C ARG A 3 -25.21 -56.71 19.44
N LEU A 4 -25.68 -56.55 20.68
CA LEU A 4 -26.03 -55.26 21.25
C LEU A 4 -24.79 -54.39 21.44
N ALA A 5 -23.67 -54.97 21.98
CA ALA A 5 -22.39 -54.28 22.10
C ALA A 5 -21.86 -53.79 20.74
N LYS A 6 -21.95 -54.63 19.68
CA LYS A 6 -21.51 -54.26 18.35
C LYS A 6 -22.36 -53.12 17.74
N SER A 7 -23.67 -53.10 17.99
CA SER A 7 -24.55 -52.03 17.53
C SER A 7 -24.24 -50.73 18.27
N ILE A 8 -23.95 -50.73 19.57
CA ILE A 8 -23.58 -49.56 20.35
C ILE A 8 -22.25 -48.98 19.85
N VAL A 9 -21.23 -49.84 19.68
CA VAL A 9 -19.91 -49.38 19.15
C VAL A 9 -20.06 -48.74 17.77
N SER A 10 -20.81 -49.40 16.87
CA SER A 10 -21.07 -48.82 15.54
C SER A 10 -21.80 -47.47 15.62
N GLY A 11 -22.74 -47.28 16.54
CA GLY A 11 -23.43 -46.02 16.75
C GLY A 11 -22.48 -44.92 17.25
N ILE A 12 -21.55 -45.27 18.17
CA ILE A 12 -20.53 -44.34 18.66
C ILE A 12 -19.59 -43.96 17.51
N ASP A 13 -19.12 -44.92 16.70
CA ASP A 13 -18.24 -44.65 15.56
C ASP A 13 -18.89 -43.67 14.55
N HIS A 14 -20.17 -43.88 14.22
CA HIS A 14 -20.92 -42.95 13.35
C HIS A 14 -21.03 -41.55 13.96
N MET A 15 -21.30 -41.44 15.26
CA MET A 15 -21.40 -40.17 15.95
C MET A 15 -20.05 -39.45 15.97
N VAL A 16 -18.95 -40.15 16.26
CA VAL A 16 -17.60 -39.57 16.26
C VAL A 16 -17.22 -39.11 14.87
N ASN A 17 -17.47 -39.92 13.84
CA ASN A 17 -17.20 -39.54 12.44
C ASN A 17 -18.03 -38.33 12.00
N PHE A 18 -19.31 -38.25 12.43
CA PHE A 18 -20.17 -37.08 12.14
C PHE A 18 -19.64 -35.82 12.82
N ILE A 19 -19.25 -35.89 14.10
CA ILE A 19 -18.66 -34.76 14.83
C ILE A 19 -17.35 -34.32 14.17
N ALA A 20 -16.47 -35.27 13.80
CA ALA A 20 -15.23 -34.98 13.12
C ALA A 20 -15.47 -34.28 11.76
N LEU A 21 -16.44 -34.76 10.99
CA LEU A 21 -16.83 -34.14 9.73
C LEU A 21 -17.33 -32.71 9.92
N MET A 22 -18.21 -32.48 10.91
CA MET A 22 -18.73 -31.15 11.24
C MET A 22 -17.62 -30.18 11.66
N LEU A 23 -16.62 -30.64 12.44
CA LEU A 23 -15.47 -29.82 12.82
C LEU A 23 -14.61 -29.44 11.60
N ILE A 24 -14.34 -30.39 10.69
CA ILE A 24 -13.60 -30.13 9.46
C ILE A 24 -14.33 -29.11 8.59
N LEU A 25 -15.65 -29.26 8.44
CA LEU A 25 -16.46 -28.31 7.66
C LEU A 25 -16.47 -26.91 8.29
N LEU A 26 -16.53 -26.82 9.62
CA LEU A 26 -16.45 -25.54 10.34
C LEU A 26 -15.09 -24.88 10.13
N LEU A 27 -13.99 -25.63 10.26
CA LEU A 27 -12.63 -25.11 10.05
C LEU A 27 -12.44 -24.62 8.59
N MET A 28 -12.98 -25.39 7.63
CA MET A 28 -12.93 -25.01 6.23
C MET A 28 -13.73 -23.72 5.96
N PHE A 29 -14.91 -23.59 6.57
CA PHE A 29 -15.72 -22.38 6.48
C PHE A 29 -14.98 -21.16 7.04
N LEU A 30 -14.42 -21.29 8.24
CA LEU A 30 -13.64 -20.21 8.86
C LEU A 30 -12.43 -19.81 8.01
N SER A 31 -11.72 -20.79 7.44
CA SER A 31 -10.58 -20.52 6.57
C SER A 31 -11.00 -19.77 5.28
N CYS A 32 -12.09 -20.19 4.64
CA CYS A 32 -12.64 -19.50 3.48
C CYS A 32 -13.11 -18.08 3.82
N TYR A 33 -13.74 -17.90 4.99
CA TYR A 33 -14.16 -16.58 5.46
C TYR A 33 -12.96 -15.67 5.69
N MET A 34 -11.91 -16.13 6.38
CA MET A 34 -10.69 -15.35 6.62
C MET A 34 -10.00 -14.94 5.29
N LEU A 35 -9.94 -15.84 4.31
CA LEU A 35 -9.38 -15.53 2.99
C LEU A 35 -10.21 -14.48 2.25
N TRP A 36 -11.53 -14.57 2.35
CA TRP A 36 -12.43 -13.60 1.74
C TRP A 36 -12.29 -12.22 2.41
N ASP A 37 -12.30 -12.17 3.75
CA ASP A 37 -12.14 -10.95 4.55
C ASP A 37 -10.81 -10.27 4.26
N SER A 38 -9.70 -11.03 4.29
CA SER A 38 -8.38 -10.53 3.91
C SER A 38 -8.36 -9.96 2.49
N ASN A 39 -9.04 -10.61 1.54
CA ASN A 39 -9.09 -10.10 0.17
C ASN A 39 -9.85 -8.78 0.05
N GLN A 40 -10.89 -8.54 0.86
CA GLN A 40 -11.62 -7.26 0.88
C GLN A 40 -10.69 -6.09 1.26
N VAL A 41 -9.78 -6.30 2.22
CA VAL A 41 -8.79 -5.28 2.61
C VAL A 41 -7.88 -4.93 1.42
N PHE A 42 -7.42 -5.94 0.67
CA PHE A 42 -6.58 -5.68 -0.51
C PHE A 42 -7.34 -5.03 -1.68
N GLU A 43 -8.62 -5.35 -1.88
CA GLU A 43 -9.45 -4.70 -2.90
C GLU A 43 -9.75 -3.23 -2.51
N ALA A 44 -9.99 -2.95 -1.22
CA ALA A 44 -10.16 -1.58 -0.73
C ALA A 44 -8.89 -0.73 -0.93
N ALA A 45 -7.70 -1.34 -0.80
CA ALA A 45 -6.40 -0.69 -0.99
C ALA A 45 -6.00 -0.52 -2.46
N ASP A 46 -6.83 -0.92 -3.45
CA ASP A 46 -6.44 -0.84 -4.86
C ASP A 46 -6.42 0.61 -5.37
N ALA A 47 -5.29 1.06 -5.92
CA ALA A 47 -5.15 2.37 -6.56
C ALA A 47 -6.22 2.63 -7.63
N LYS A 48 -6.73 1.59 -8.28
CA LYS A 48 -7.80 1.68 -9.29
C LYS A 48 -9.11 2.25 -8.75
N ASN A 49 -9.36 2.15 -7.45
CA ASN A 49 -10.56 2.73 -6.83
C ASN A 49 -10.57 4.25 -6.94
N TYR A 50 -9.37 4.85 -7.03
CA TYR A 50 -9.17 6.29 -7.11
C TYR A 50 -8.83 6.76 -8.52
N GLU A 51 -8.60 5.86 -9.50
CA GLU A 51 -8.14 6.21 -10.85
C GLU A 51 -9.05 7.22 -11.55
N ALA A 52 -10.36 7.19 -11.27
CA ALA A 52 -11.33 8.14 -11.81
C ALA A 52 -11.11 9.59 -11.32
N TYR A 53 -10.47 9.76 -10.15
CA TYR A 53 -10.19 11.07 -9.53
C TYR A 53 -8.79 11.59 -9.86
N MET A 54 -7.98 10.84 -10.59
CA MET A 54 -6.59 11.20 -10.87
C MET A 54 -6.50 12.53 -11.60
N PRO A 55 -5.70 13.50 -11.12
CA PRO A 55 -5.50 14.77 -11.80
C PRO A 55 -4.87 14.55 -13.18
N SER A 56 -5.45 15.12 -14.21
CA SER A 56 -4.86 15.20 -15.54
C SER A 56 -5.39 16.45 -16.24
N GLU A 57 -4.74 16.89 -17.28
CA GLU A 57 -5.21 18.06 -18.08
C GLU A 57 -6.65 17.90 -18.57
N ASN A 58 -7.15 16.65 -18.68
CA ASN A 58 -8.49 16.32 -19.14
C ASN A 58 -9.50 15.93 -18.06
N HIS A 59 -9.07 15.80 -16.77
CA HIS A 59 -9.89 15.23 -15.69
C HIS A 59 -9.89 16.04 -14.37
N THR A 60 -9.62 17.34 -14.44
CA THR A 60 -9.58 18.23 -13.25
C THR A 60 -10.86 18.21 -12.41
N LYS A 61 -12.02 17.97 -13.04
CA LYS A 61 -13.31 17.87 -12.31
C LYS A 61 -13.35 16.69 -11.34
N SER A 62 -12.77 15.55 -11.71
CA SER A 62 -12.79 14.34 -10.87
C SER A 62 -11.95 14.51 -9.60
N PHE A 63 -10.80 15.19 -9.70
CA PHE A 63 -9.98 15.49 -8.52
C PHE A 63 -10.70 16.42 -7.54
N GLU A 64 -11.34 17.48 -8.04
CA GLU A 64 -12.16 18.39 -7.24
C GLU A 64 -13.37 17.68 -6.59
N GLU A 65 -13.91 16.64 -7.21
CA GLU A 65 -14.97 15.82 -6.61
C GLU A 65 -14.46 15.05 -5.40
N LEU A 66 -13.27 14.47 -5.46
CA LEU A 66 -12.64 13.81 -4.31
C LEU A 66 -12.36 14.81 -3.18
N GLN A 67 -11.86 16.00 -3.50
CA GLN A 67 -11.64 17.07 -2.52
C GLN A 67 -12.94 17.56 -1.85
N LYS A 68 -14.10 17.47 -2.52
CA LYS A 68 -15.41 17.75 -1.90
C LYS A 68 -15.85 16.66 -0.93
N ILE A 69 -15.47 15.40 -1.21
CA ILE A 69 -15.74 14.28 -0.31
C ILE A 69 -14.82 14.36 0.92
N ASN A 70 -13.53 14.57 0.69
CA ASN A 70 -12.53 14.72 1.74
C ASN A 70 -11.62 15.93 1.45
N PRO A 71 -11.80 17.05 2.17
CA PRO A 71 -11.02 18.27 1.98
C PRO A 71 -9.51 18.13 2.26
N ASP A 72 -9.11 17.10 3.01
CA ASP A 72 -7.71 16.82 3.34
C ASP A 72 -6.92 16.26 2.15
N VAL A 73 -7.60 15.88 1.06
CA VAL A 73 -6.96 15.51 -0.21
C VAL A 73 -6.44 16.78 -0.88
N PHE A 74 -5.13 16.94 -0.95
CA PHE A 74 -4.52 18.12 -1.54
C PHE A 74 -3.63 17.82 -2.74
N GLY A 75 -3.23 16.54 -2.94
CA GLY A 75 -2.28 16.15 -3.97
C GLY A 75 -2.48 14.73 -4.48
N TRP A 76 -1.53 14.31 -5.33
CA TRP A 76 -1.49 12.98 -5.92
C TRP A 76 -0.06 12.52 -6.11
N ILE A 77 0.26 11.26 -5.76
CA ILE A 77 1.60 10.70 -5.92
C ILE A 77 1.61 9.50 -6.86
N ARG A 78 2.63 9.45 -7.72
CA ARG A 78 2.90 8.31 -8.61
C ARG A 78 4.38 7.96 -8.58
N ILE A 79 4.69 6.67 -8.52
CA ILE A 79 6.02 6.15 -8.83
C ILE A 79 5.93 5.50 -10.20
N ASN A 80 6.68 6.01 -11.17
CA ASN A 80 6.57 5.59 -12.56
C ASN A 80 6.86 4.09 -12.73
N ASP A 81 6.08 3.44 -13.58
CA ASP A 81 6.19 2.01 -13.90
C ASP A 81 5.92 1.05 -12.71
N THR A 82 5.29 1.55 -11.62
CA THR A 82 4.89 0.76 -10.44
C THR A 82 3.37 0.78 -10.24
N ASN A 83 2.88 0.25 -9.11
CA ASN A 83 1.47 0.33 -8.72
C ASN A 83 1.18 1.48 -7.75
N VAL A 84 2.17 2.27 -7.37
CA VAL A 84 1.97 3.46 -6.52
C VAL A 84 1.38 4.58 -7.37
N ASN A 85 0.06 4.80 -7.20
CA ASN A 85 -0.70 5.81 -7.92
C ASN A 85 -1.94 6.18 -7.08
N TYR A 86 -1.75 7.10 -6.12
CA TYR A 86 -2.73 7.36 -5.06
C TYR A 86 -2.94 8.84 -4.79
N PRO A 87 -4.14 9.22 -4.29
CA PRO A 87 -4.32 10.54 -3.68
C PRO A 87 -3.34 10.74 -2.52
N LEU A 88 -2.94 11.99 -2.33
CA LEU A 88 -2.10 12.42 -1.21
C LEU A 88 -2.91 13.32 -0.29
N LEU A 89 -2.87 13.00 1.00
CA LEU A 89 -3.66 13.63 2.04
C LEU A 89 -2.78 14.27 3.11
N GLN A 90 -3.35 15.18 3.89
CA GLN A 90 -2.72 15.68 5.11
C GLN A 90 -3.79 16.02 6.15
N ALA A 91 -3.58 15.58 7.40
CA ALA A 91 -4.42 15.92 8.55
C ALA A 91 -3.64 16.75 9.58
N GLU A 92 -4.32 17.12 10.66
CA GLU A 92 -3.68 17.82 11.81
C GLU A 92 -2.72 16.92 12.60
N ASP A 93 -2.79 15.59 12.41
CA ASP A 93 -1.93 14.57 13.02
C ASP A 93 -1.57 13.46 12.04
N ASP A 94 -0.60 12.61 12.39
CA ASP A 94 -0.16 11.48 11.56
C ASP A 94 -0.96 10.19 11.80
N ASP A 95 -1.86 10.15 12.79
CA ASP A 95 -2.63 8.96 13.16
C ASP A 95 -3.91 8.81 12.32
N THR A 96 -4.52 9.92 11.92
CA THR A 96 -5.81 9.98 11.21
C THR A 96 -5.81 9.09 9.97
N TYR A 97 -4.80 9.20 9.10
CA TYR A 97 -4.74 8.46 7.83
C TYR A 97 -4.02 7.11 7.92
N MET A 98 -3.63 6.68 9.11
CA MET A 98 -3.17 5.30 9.31
C MET A 98 -4.30 4.28 9.14
N ASN A 99 -5.55 4.65 9.43
CA ASN A 99 -6.72 3.77 9.34
C ASN A 99 -7.94 4.43 8.68
N THR A 100 -7.72 5.43 7.82
CA THR A 100 -8.77 6.14 7.09
C THR A 100 -8.41 6.20 5.61
N ASP A 101 -9.35 5.84 4.72
CA ASP A 101 -9.16 5.92 3.27
C ASP A 101 -9.29 7.36 2.75
N ALA A 102 -9.01 7.57 1.46
CA ALA A 102 -9.04 8.90 0.86
C ALA A 102 -10.45 9.50 0.75
N GLU A 103 -11.51 8.71 0.94
CA GLU A 103 -12.89 9.19 1.01
C GLU A 103 -13.35 9.49 2.45
N GLY A 104 -12.49 9.27 3.45
CA GLY A 104 -12.77 9.51 4.86
C GLY A 104 -13.43 8.33 5.58
N ASN A 105 -13.46 7.12 4.98
CA ASN A 105 -14.02 5.94 5.61
C ASN A 105 -12.93 5.17 6.37
N TYR A 106 -13.34 4.42 7.41
CA TYR A 106 -12.42 3.50 8.10
C TYR A 106 -11.88 2.44 7.13
N SER A 107 -10.56 2.30 7.08
CA SER A 107 -9.87 1.32 6.24
C SER A 107 -8.59 0.85 6.91
N LEU A 108 -8.38 -0.47 6.97
CA LEU A 108 -7.13 -1.06 7.49
C LEU A 108 -5.92 -0.77 6.60
N SER A 109 -6.13 -0.37 5.36
CA SER A 109 -5.07 0.04 4.45
C SER A 109 -4.62 1.49 4.65
N GLY A 110 -5.39 2.29 5.38
CA GLY A 110 -5.15 3.72 5.51
C GLY A 110 -5.09 4.45 4.17
N SER A 111 -4.38 5.55 4.14
CA SER A 111 -4.09 6.36 2.96
C SER A 111 -2.59 6.64 2.83
N ILE A 112 -2.20 7.27 1.72
CA ILE A 112 -0.88 7.89 1.57
C ILE A 112 -1.00 9.34 2.05
N PHE A 113 -0.19 9.74 3.01
CA PHE A 113 -0.33 11.07 3.63
C PHE A 113 1.02 11.74 3.91
N LEU A 114 1.01 13.07 3.83
CA LEU A 114 2.12 13.94 4.19
C LEU A 114 2.15 14.12 5.72
N HIS A 115 3.33 14.12 6.32
CA HIS A 115 3.53 14.39 7.74
C HIS A 115 2.85 15.70 8.15
N CYS A 116 2.14 15.70 9.28
CA CYS A 116 1.32 16.82 9.73
C CYS A 116 2.10 18.13 9.93
N ALA A 117 3.39 18.06 10.25
CA ALA A 117 4.25 19.24 10.42
C ALA A 117 4.87 19.77 9.12
N ASN A 118 4.73 19.05 7.99
CA ASN A 118 5.18 19.54 6.69
C ASN A 118 4.21 20.53 6.06
N SER A 119 4.72 21.45 5.25
CA SER A 119 3.93 22.34 4.44
C SER A 119 3.37 21.63 3.20
N PRO A 120 2.06 21.73 2.88
CA PRO A 120 1.45 21.03 1.75
C PRO A 120 1.88 21.56 0.38
N ASP A 121 2.61 22.67 0.32
CA ASP A 121 3.22 23.22 -0.87
C ASP A 121 4.63 22.68 -1.15
N PHE A 122 5.10 21.71 -0.34
CA PHE A 122 6.42 21.08 -0.43
C PHE A 122 7.60 22.07 -0.37
N SER A 123 7.41 23.21 0.27
CA SER A 123 8.44 24.23 0.48
C SER A 123 9.49 23.86 1.55
N ASP A 124 9.21 22.86 2.39
CA ASP A 124 10.19 22.35 3.35
C ASP A 124 11.37 21.67 2.66
N PHE A 125 12.53 21.67 3.32
CA PHE A 125 13.71 20.97 2.81
C PHE A 125 13.46 19.45 2.64
N ASN A 126 12.77 18.81 3.60
CA ASN A 126 12.38 17.41 3.54
C ASN A 126 10.88 17.25 3.78
N ASN A 127 10.21 16.52 2.92
CA ASN A 127 8.78 16.28 2.94
C ASN A 127 8.54 14.78 3.13
N LEU A 128 7.94 14.42 4.27
CA LEU A 128 7.80 13.04 4.73
C LEU A 128 6.43 12.50 4.33
N ILE A 129 6.38 11.54 3.42
CA ILE A 129 5.14 10.91 2.94
C ILE A 129 5.09 9.48 3.45
N TYR A 130 4.04 9.16 4.19
CA TYR A 130 3.82 7.86 4.80
C TYR A 130 2.81 7.03 4.02
N GLY A 131 3.00 5.71 4.05
CA GLY A 131 2.05 4.75 3.51
C GLY A 131 2.33 3.35 4.02
N HIS A 132 1.27 2.55 4.21
CA HIS A 132 1.42 1.18 4.65
C HIS A 132 2.17 0.32 3.63
N HIS A 133 3.06 -0.55 4.14
CA HIS A 133 3.55 -1.67 3.36
C HIS A 133 2.46 -2.73 3.28
N MET A 134 1.97 -3.00 2.08
CA MET A 134 0.98 -4.05 1.85
C MET A 134 1.45 -5.01 0.76
N GLU A 135 1.14 -6.29 0.94
CA GLU A 135 1.32 -7.30 -0.11
C GLU A 135 0.48 -6.97 -1.36
N LYS A 136 0.68 -7.72 -2.42
CA LYS A 136 -0.01 -7.60 -3.72
C LYS A 136 0.16 -6.21 -4.35
N HIS A 137 1.28 -5.56 -4.10
CA HIS A 137 1.63 -4.26 -4.70
C HIS A 137 0.61 -3.14 -4.37
N LYS A 138 0.06 -3.14 -3.16
CA LYS A 138 -0.87 -2.12 -2.70
C LYS A 138 -0.17 -1.09 -1.81
N MET A 139 -0.74 0.10 -1.77
CA MET A 139 -0.21 1.24 -1.02
C MET A 139 1.29 1.45 -1.34
N PHE A 140 2.19 1.51 -0.35
CA PHE A 140 3.65 1.56 -0.53
C PHE A 140 4.31 0.17 -0.53
N GLY A 141 3.56 -0.90 -0.89
CA GLY A 141 4.15 -2.23 -1.04
C GLY A 141 5.28 -2.27 -2.07
N ASP A 142 5.16 -1.52 -3.18
CA ASP A 142 6.21 -1.45 -4.21
C ASP A 142 7.46 -0.69 -3.74
N VAL A 143 7.37 0.19 -2.73
CA VAL A 143 8.56 0.84 -2.13
C VAL A 143 9.51 -0.20 -1.52
N GLY A 144 8.95 -1.29 -0.98
CA GLY A 144 9.75 -2.41 -0.47
C GLY A 144 10.59 -3.10 -1.56
N LEU A 145 10.14 -3.12 -2.82
CA LEU A 145 10.88 -3.74 -3.92
C LEU A 145 12.16 -2.99 -4.30
N PHE A 146 12.28 -1.73 -3.92
CA PHE A 146 13.49 -0.94 -4.16
C PHE A 146 14.70 -1.47 -3.36
N THR A 147 14.51 -2.37 -2.39
CA THR A 147 15.60 -3.12 -1.74
C THR A 147 16.34 -4.03 -2.72
N GLU A 148 15.72 -4.37 -3.85
CA GLU A 148 16.40 -5.03 -4.95
C GLU A 148 17.13 -4.00 -5.83
N LYS A 149 18.46 -4.10 -5.93
CA LYS A 149 19.28 -3.14 -6.69
C LYS A 149 18.81 -2.93 -8.13
N LYS A 150 18.38 -4.02 -8.79
CA LYS A 150 17.87 -3.96 -10.16
C LYS A 150 16.58 -3.13 -10.23
N TYR A 151 15.65 -3.35 -9.29
CA TYR A 151 14.39 -2.61 -9.23
C TYR A 151 14.64 -1.12 -8.96
N PHE A 152 15.54 -0.82 -8.01
CA PHE A 152 15.96 0.55 -7.76
C PHE A 152 16.48 1.22 -9.04
N ASP A 153 17.38 0.55 -9.81
CA ASP A 153 17.97 1.11 -11.02
C ASP A 153 16.97 1.35 -12.16
N GLU A 154 15.96 0.46 -12.29
CA GLU A 154 14.96 0.51 -13.35
C GLU A 154 13.84 1.55 -13.11
N HIS A 155 13.64 2.00 -11.83
CA HIS A 155 12.57 2.94 -11.45
C HIS A 155 13.15 4.23 -10.86
N PRO A 156 13.77 5.10 -11.69
CA PRO A 156 14.43 6.32 -11.21
C PRO A 156 13.50 7.49 -10.95
N TYR A 157 12.23 7.45 -11.39
CA TYR A 157 11.36 8.61 -11.44
C TYR A 157 9.99 8.37 -10.82
N GLY A 158 9.41 9.46 -10.32
CA GLY A 158 8.02 9.57 -9.92
C GLY A 158 7.47 10.94 -10.30
N ASN A 159 6.19 11.15 -10.02
CA ASN A 159 5.53 12.44 -10.19
C ASN A 159 4.64 12.74 -8.99
N LEU A 160 4.53 14.00 -8.67
CA LEU A 160 3.73 14.53 -7.57
C LEU A 160 2.87 15.68 -8.11
N PHE A 161 1.56 15.58 -7.94
CA PHE A 161 0.64 16.66 -8.26
C PHE A 161 0.26 17.39 -6.97
N PHE A 162 0.47 18.68 -6.92
CA PHE A 162 0.02 19.58 -5.86
C PHE A 162 -0.02 21.01 -6.42
N ASP A 163 -0.73 21.92 -5.74
CA ASP A 163 -0.90 23.30 -6.17
C ASP A 163 -1.33 23.43 -7.64
N GLY A 164 -2.17 22.49 -8.10
CA GLY A 164 -2.77 22.49 -9.43
C GLY A 164 -1.86 22.11 -10.57
N LYS A 165 -0.63 21.63 -10.35
CA LYS A 165 0.32 21.22 -11.39
C LYS A 165 1.10 19.95 -11.01
N ASP A 166 1.58 19.25 -12.05
CA ASP A 166 2.50 18.11 -11.88
C ASP A 166 3.93 18.59 -11.67
N HIS A 167 4.64 17.91 -10.79
CA HIS A 167 6.07 18.01 -10.52
C HIS A 167 6.71 16.63 -10.68
N GLY A 168 7.99 16.57 -11.02
CA GLY A 168 8.74 15.33 -11.07
C GLY A 168 9.44 15.01 -9.77
N ILE A 169 9.71 13.72 -9.55
CA ILE A 169 10.57 13.22 -8.48
C ILE A 169 11.71 12.42 -9.12
N GLU A 170 12.96 12.77 -8.78
CA GLU A 170 14.14 11.99 -9.13
C GLU A 170 14.61 11.22 -7.90
N PHE A 171 14.34 9.91 -7.86
CA PHE A 171 14.76 9.08 -6.74
C PHE A 171 16.29 8.90 -6.75
N TYR A 172 16.94 9.28 -5.67
CA TYR A 172 18.40 9.22 -5.59
C TYR A 172 18.95 8.26 -4.53
N ALA A 173 18.20 7.93 -3.49
CA ALA A 173 18.63 7.01 -2.46
C ALA A 173 17.50 6.12 -1.98
N LEU A 174 17.84 4.88 -1.59
CA LEU A 174 17.00 4.03 -0.77
C LEU A 174 17.71 3.79 0.56
N LEU A 175 17.00 4.04 1.66
CA LEU A 175 17.49 3.84 3.02
C LEU A 175 16.73 2.71 3.70
N GLN A 176 17.43 2.04 4.63
CA GLN A 176 16.81 1.21 5.65
C GLN A 176 17.18 1.79 7.02
N ALA A 177 16.19 2.26 7.76
CA ALA A 177 16.38 2.96 9.02
C ALA A 177 15.47 2.40 10.12
N ASP A 178 15.91 2.54 11.37
CA ASP A 178 15.07 2.27 12.54
C ASP A 178 14.07 3.43 12.71
N ALA A 179 12.80 3.11 13.02
CA ALA A 179 11.74 4.09 13.23
C ALA A 179 12.03 5.08 14.38
N TYR A 180 12.98 4.77 15.25
CA TYR A 180 13.43 5.67 16.33
C TYR A 180 14.54 6.65 15.90
N ASN A 181 14.92 6.67 14.63
CA ASN A 181 15.84 7.68 14.12
C ASN A 181 15.11 9.04 13.96
N GLU A 182 15.03 9.79 15.06
CA GLU A 182 14.28 11.06 15.11
C GLU A 182 14.70 12.05 14.02
N ARG A 183 15.98 12.04 13.58
CA ARG A 183 16.46 12.97 12.56
C ARG A 183 15.81 12.69 11.20
N LEU A 184 15.70 11.43 10.80
CA LEU A 184 15.09 11.06 9.50
C LEU A 184 13.57 11.28 9.46
N PHE A 185 12.91 11.23 10.61
CA PHE A 185 11.45 11.30 10.72
C PHE A 185 10.94 12.63 11.30
N SER A 186 11.77 13.68 11.29
CA SER A 186 11.38 15.04 11.67
C SER A 186 11.58 15.99 10.52
N VAL A 187 10.79 17.05 10.47
CA VAL A 187 11.01 18.16 9.52
C VAL A 187 12.34 18.82 9.85
N CYS A 188 13.21 18.90 8.85
CA CYS A 188 14.56 19.44 9.00
C CYS A 188 14.50 20.97 9.23
N PRO A 189 15.21 21.52 10.23
CA PRO A 189 15.34 22.96 10.37
C PRO A 189 15.96 23.62 9.13
N GLU A 190 15.50 24.83 8.80
CA GLU A 190 15.92 25.60 7.60
C GLU A 190 17.33 26.25 7.73
N THR A 191 18.23 25.64 8.50
CA THR A 191 19.64 26.08 8.58
C THR A 191 20.52 25.24 7.69
N SER A 192 21.56 25.85 7.09
CA SER A 192 22.53 25.15 6.21
C SER A 192 23.19 23.97 6.92
N GLU A 193 23.54 24.14 8.19
CA GLU A 193 24.16 23.09 9.00
C GLU A 193 23.21 21.89 9.19
N ALA A 194 21.94 22.15 9.51
CA ALA A 194 20.94 21.08 9.70
C ALA A 194 20.68 20.33 8.40
N LYS A 195 20.55 21.03 7.28
CA LYS A 195 20.36 20.44 5.95
C LYS A 195 21.53 19.57 5.54
N GLN A 196 22.76 20.04 5.77
CA GLN A 196 23.97 19.25 5.49
C GLN A 196 24.06 17.99 6.36
N GLU A 197 23.75 18.10 7.65
CA GLU A 197 23.70 16.97 8.56
C GLU A 197 22.60 15.96 8.14
N TYR A 198 21.45 16.45 7.69
CA TYR A 198 20.35 15.59 7.19
C TYR A 198 20.76 14.85 5.91
N LEU A 199 21.41 15.53 4.96
CA LEU A 199 21.94 14.88 3.76
C LEU A 199 23.00 13.82 4.11
N GLN A 200 23.85 14.08 5.10
CA GLN A 200 24.82 13.09 5.56
C GLN A 200 24.13 11.88 6.20
N GLU A 201 23.11 12.11 7.02
CA GLU A 201 22.28 11.03 7.62
C GLU A 201 21.63 10.13 6.56
N ILE A 202 21.12 10.74 5.47
CA ILE A 202 20.62 9.97 4.32
C ILE A 202 21.72 9.09 3.73
N LEU A 203 22.93 9.64 3.52
CA LEU A 203 24.02 8.90 2.92
C LEU A 203 24.56 7.78 3.82
N ASP A 204 24.54 7.98 5.13
CA ASP A 204 25.02 7.00 6.12
C ASP A 204 24.05 5.80 6.26
N ASN A 205 22.75 6.03 5.99
CA ASN A 205 21.72 4.98 6.03
C ASN A 205 21.38 4.43 4.64
N ALA A 206 22.02 4.90 3.57
CA ALA A 206 21.69 4.51 2.20
C ALA A 206 22.15 3.08 1.87
N LEU A 207 21.19 2.21 1.55
CA LEU A 207 21.45 0.90 0.94
C LEU A 207 21.92 1.05 -0.51
N TYR A 208 21.27 1.95 -1.26
CA TYR A 208 21.62 2.31 -2.64
C TYR A 208 21.50 3.81 -2.84
N LYS A 209 22.34 4.35 -3.73
CA LYS A 209 22.28 5.75 -4.16
C LYS A 209 22.62 5.93 -5.63
N ARG A 210 22.08 6.99 -6.22
CA ARG A 210 22.44 7.55 -7.53
C ARG A 210 23.23 8.84 -7.34
N ASN A 211 24.07 9.18 -8.30
CA ASN A 211 24.81 10.43 -8.25
C ASN A 211 24.01 11.56 -8.92
N LEU A 212 23.13 12.23 -8.14
CA LEU A 212 22.27 13.32 -8.60
C LEU A 212 22.69 14.71 -8.09
N ASN A 213 23.89 14.84 -7.47
CA ASN A 213 24.37 16.11 -6.90
C ASN A 213 23.30 16.86 -6.10
N VAL A 214 22.63 16.13 -5.18
CA VAL A 214 21.63 16.72 -4.29
C VAL A 214 22.30 17.64 -3.29
N THR A 215 21.75 18.84 -3.09
CA THR A 215 22.30 19.91 -2.26
C THR A 215 21.26 20.42 -1.25
N GLU A 216 21.67 21.35 -0.38
CA GLU A 216 20.79 22.00 0.60
C GLU A 216 19.76 22.97 -0.01
N GLU A 217 19.88 23.27 -1.31
CA GLU A 217 18.95 24.09 -2.07
C GLU A 217 17.79 23.26 -2.68
N ASP A 218 17.92 21.94 -2.67
CA ASP A 218 16.90 21.04 -3.20
C ASP A 218 15.80 20.78 -2.16
N HIS A 219 14.58 20.48 -2.62
CA HIS A 219 13.49 19.96 -1.79
C HIS A 219 13.43 18.43 -1.93
N LEU A 220 13.44 17.74 -0.80
CA LEU A 220 13.43 16.29 -0.76
C LEU A 220 12.03 15.76 -0.51
N VAL A 221 11.72 14.61 -1.13
CA VAL A 221 10.51 13.81 -0.87
C VAL A 221 10.95 12.45 -0.38
N LEU A 222 10.47 12.05 0.81
CA LEU A 222 10.78 10.77 1.44
C LEU A 222 9.52 9.90 1.46
N LEU A 223 9.53 8.80 0.72
CA LEU A 223 8.43 7.83 0.73
C LEU A 223 8.73 6.74 1.75
N ILE A 224 7.97 6.72 2.84
CA ILE A 224 8.27 5.97 4.05
C ILE A 224 7.27 4.83 4.24
N THR A 225 7.77 3.61 4.40
CA THR A 225 6.94 2.44 4.70
C THR A 225 7.62 1.48 5.66
N CYS A 226 6.85 0.60 6.30
CA CYS A 226 7.40 -0.44 7.16
C CYS A 226 8.20 -1.47 6.36
N THR A 227 9.18 -2.12 7.01
CA THR A 227 9.85 -3.32 6.47
C THR A 227 9.71 -4.49 7.45
N SER A 228 9.62 -5.71 6.92
CA SER A 228 9.63 -6.94 7.71
C SER A 228 11.04 -7.44 8.03
N GLU A 229 12.08 -6.86 7.41
CA GLU A 229 13.47 -7.30 7.55
C GLU A 229 14.11 -6.87 8.86
N MET A 230 13.57 -5.82 9.50
CA MET A 230 14.05 -5.28 10.77
C MET A 230 12.88 -5.05 11.72
N THR A 231 13.08 -5.32 13.01
CA THR A 231 12.15 -4.87 14.05
C THR A 231 12.10 -3.35 14.05
N ASN A 232 10.91 -2.76 13.92
CA ASN A 232 10.70 -1.32 13.74
C ASN A 232 11.41 -0.71 12.52
N GLY A 233 11.81 -1.52 11.53
CA GLY A 233 12.47 -1.06 10.33
C GLY A 233 11.56 -0.26 9.42
N ARG A 234 12.14 0.70 8.70
CA ARG A 234 11.49 1.49 7.65
C ARG A 234 12.33 1.44 6.38
N ASN A 235 11.66 1.21 5.25
CA ASN A 235 12.23 1.51 3.94
C ASN A 235 11.84 2.94 3.58
N ILE A 236 12.82 3.74 3.18
CA ILE A 236 12.63 5.14 2.81
C ILE A 236 13.22 5.35 1.42
N LEU A 237 12.35 5.59 0.44
CA LEU A 237 12.78 5.97 -0.91
C LEU A 237 12.86 7.49 -0.98
N VAL A 238 14.06 8.02 -1.14
CA VAL A 238 14.34 9.46 -1.15
C VAL A 238 14.47 9.96 -2.57
N GLY A 239 13.72 11.00 -2.90
CA GLY A 239 13.78 11.70 -4.18
C GLY A 239 14.01 13.18 -4.00
N ARG A 240 14.52 13.81 -5.07
CA ARG A 240 14.57 15.25 -5.24
C ARG A 240 13.35 15.70 -6.02
N LEU A 241 12.66 16.71 -5.53
CA LEU A 241 11.56 17.38 -6.24
C LEU A 241 12.11 18.22 -7.40
N THR A 242 11.44 18.21 -8.56
CA THR A 242 11.87 18.93 -9.75
C THR A 242 10.66 19.43 -10.55
N GLU A 243 10.80 20.52 -11.29
CA GLU A 243 9.79 21.02 -12.21
C GLU A 243 9.61 20.13 -13.47
N GLN A 244 10.54 19.22 -13.73
CA GLN A 244 10.47 18.31 -14.86
C GLN A 244 9.57 17.13 -14.56
N VAL A 245 8.45 16.99 -15.28
CA VAL A 245 7.56 15.83 -15.19
C VAL A 245 8.12 14.65 -15.99
N TYR A 246 8.06 13.45 -15.44
CA TYR A 246 8.58 12.23 -16.08
C TYR A 246 7.44 11.37 -16.62
N PRO A 247 7.41 11.07 -17.94
CA PRO A 247 6.35 10.22 -18.51
C PRO A 247 6.47 8.77 -18.01
N GLU A 248 5.33 8.15 -17.75
CA GLU A 248 5.27 6.70 -17.57
C GLU A 248 5.45 5.97 -18.90
N LYS A 249 6.07 4.79 -18.87
CA LYS A 249 6.04 3.89 -20.03
C LYS A 249 4.61 3.39 -20.24
N GLU A 250 4.16 3.34 -21.49
CA GLU A 250 2.86 2.75 -21.79
C GLU A 250 2.81 1.30 -21.26
N LYS A 251 1.98 1.06 -20.25
CA LYS A 251 1.74 -0.31 -19.77
C LYS A 251 1.07 -1.09 -20.90
N PRO A 252 1.61 -2.24 -21.33
CA PRO A 252 0.91 -3.07 -22.31
C PRO A 252 -0.48 -3.36 -21.75
N LYS A 253 -1.53 -3.12 -22.55
CA LYS A 253 -2.91 -3.48 -22.19
C LYS A 253 -2.95 -4.98 -21.90
N ASN A 254 -2.85 -5.36 -20.63
CA ASN A 254 -3.05 -6.73 -20.22
C ASN A 254 -4.51 -7.09 -20.53
N LEU A 255 -4.74 -7.77 -21.67
CA LEU A 255 -5.94 -8.59 -21.82
C LEU A 255 -5.85 -9.66 -20.73
N GLY A 256 -6.61 -9.46 -19.64
CA GLY A 256 -6.66 -10.40 -18.53
C GLY A 256 -6.83 -11.81 -19.07
N THR A 257 -5.94 -12.72 -18.69
CA THR A 257 -6.03 -14.11 -19.10
C THR A 257 -7.35 -14.70 -18.58
N GLY A 258 -7.93 -15.69 -19.27
CA GLY A 258 -9.17 -16.36 -18.82
C GLY A 258 -9.07 -16.88 -17.38
N ILE A 259 -7.86 -17.14 -16.88
CA ILE A 259 -7.57 -17.53 -15.49
C ILE A 259 -7.86 -16.37 -14.51
N ASP A 260 -7.52 -15.13 -14.86
CA ASP A 260 -7.80 -13.96 -14.01
C ASP A 260 -9.30 -13.68 -13.92
N GLN A 261 -10.03 -13.92 -15.00
CA GLN A 261 -11.50 -13.81 -14.98
C GLN A 261 -12.15 -14.89 -14.11
N ILE A 262 -11.66 -16.14 -14.19
CA ILE A 262 -12.12 -17.25 -13.34
C ILE A 262 -11.78 -16.96 -11.87
N ARG A 263 -10.56 -16.47 -11.59
CA ARG A 263 -10.13 -16.10 -10.24
C ARG A 263 -11.01 -15.00 -9.63
N LYS A 264 -11.34 -13.95 -10.39
CA LYS A 264 -12.27 -12.90 -9.97
C LYS A 264 -13.65 -13.47 -9.71
N LEU A 265 -14.16 -14.37 -10.55
CA LEU A 265 -15.46 -15.02 -10.38
C LEU A 265 -15.49 -15.86 -9.09
N VAL A 266 -14.46 -16.66 -8.82
CA VAL A 266 -14.37 -17.51 -7.61
C VAL A 266 -14.30 -16.66 -6.33
N ILE A 267 -13.60 -15.54 -6.35
CA ILE A 267 -13.46 -14.64 -5.20
C ILE A 267 -14.75 -13.81 -4.98
N SER A 268 -15.48 -13.46 -6.05
CA SER A 268 -16.71 -12.66 -5.96
C SER A 268 -17.94 -13.43 -5.54
N VAL A 269 -17.91 -14.77 -5.61
CA VAL A 269 -19.07 -15.61 -5.23
C VAL A 269 -19.10 -15.75 -3.70
N PRO A 270 -20.25 -15.39 -3.03
CA PRO A 270 -20.37 -15.53 -1.59
C PRO A 270 -19.99 -16.94 -1.11
N VAL A 271 -19.24 -17.01 -0.03
CA VAL A 271 -18.78 -18.28 0.60
C VAL A 271 -19.96 -19.26 0.79
N LEU A 272 -21.15 -18.72 1.04
CA LEU A 272 -22.38 -19.49 1.18
C LEU A 272 -22.70 -20.35 -0.05
N PHE A 273 -22.44 -19.84 -1.27
CA PHE A 273 -22.66 -20.60 -2.51
C PHE A 273 -21.74 -21.83 -2.59
N TRP A 274 -20.48 -21.68 -2.24
CA TRP A 274 -19.51 -22.79 -2.25
C TRP A 274 -19.83 -23.84 -1.18
N LEU A 275 -20.37 -23.39 -0.02
CA LEU A 275 -20.86 -24.29 1.02
C LEU A 275 -22.08 -25.08 0.58
N ILE A 276 -23.03 -24.43 -0.08
CA ILE A 276 -24.23 -25.10 -0.62
C ILE A 276 -23.80 -26.13 -1.68
N LEU A 277 -22.87 -25.78 -2.57
CA LEU A 277 -22.35 -26.69 -3.59
C LEU A 277 -21.66 -27.90 -2.96
N LEU A 278 -20.84 -27.67 -1.92
CA LEU A 278 -20.15 -28.77 -1.19
C LEU A 278 -21.16 -29.68 -0.46
N LEU A 279 -22.19 -29.12 0.20
CA LEU A 279 -23.26 -29.88 0.82
C LEU A 279 -24.03 -30.74 -0.19
N LEU A 280 -24.30 -30.20 -1.38
CA LEU A 280 -24.93 -30.96 -2.46
C LEU A 280 -24.07 -32.11 -2.96
N ILE A 281 -22.73 -31.90 -3.06
CA ILE A 281 -21.77 -32.97 -3.46
C ILE A 281 -21.68 -34.05 -2.39
N LEU A 282 -21.81 -33.70 -1.09
CA LEU A 282 -21.76 -34.69 0.01
C LEU A 282 -23.08 -35.47 0.18
N LEU A 283 -24.19 -34.98 -0.37
CA LEU A 283 -25.50 -35.63 -0.36
C LEU A 283 -25.71 -36.62 -1.54
N ILE A 284 -24.83 -36.59 -2.53
CA ILE A 284 -24.78 -37.54 -3.66
C ILE A 284 -23.79 -38.66 -3.36
#